data_c12ee7a36e4fcac4fa208db27fda6833
#
_entry.id   c12ee7a36e4fcac4fa208db27fda6833
#
_cell.length_a   1.000
_cell.length_b   1.000
_cell.length_c   1.000
_cell.angle_alpha   90.00
_cell.angle_beta   90.00
_cell.angle_gamma   90.00
#
_symmetry.space_group_name_H-M   'P 1'
#
loop_
_entity.id
_entity.type
_entity.pdbx_description
1 polymer ?
#
loop_
_entity_poly.entity_id
_entity_poly.type
_entity_poly.pdbx_seq_one_letter_code
_entity_poly.pdbx_strand_id
1 'polypeptide(L)'
;IIKDESGNFQNTSINIEEQKNRFLKTTEFEVNNIPTEISYDEMLTFSGSAYPQSAVIISFENTERLLEKTRVVTANSNGEWDFEEMINRGDITGEKVVIFKNKQDKTAKNLIVKSDYTIEISVSAIRYNAGETISIIGNSESNTNTTIWIKDQNDNIILYDIFRTDGTGELNYQFV
;
A
#
# COMPACT_ATOMS: atom_id res chain seq x y z
N ILE A 1 -10.63 -48.95 19.24
CA ILE A 1 -10.54 -50.00 20.30
C ILE A 1 -9.06 -50.37 20.41
N ILE A 2 -8.50 -50.17 21.56
CA ILE A 2 -7.14 -50.61 21.88
C ILE A 2 -7.27 -51.82 22.82
N LYS A 3 -6.58 -52.90 22.46
CA LYS A 3 -6.57 -54.14 23.22
C LYS A 3 -5.14 -54.36 23.78
N ASP A 4 -5.04 -54.65 25.07
CA ASP A 4 -3.78 -55.01 25.66
C ASP A 4 -3.46 -56.52 25.47
N GLU A 5 -2.27 -56.96 25.79
CA GLU A 5 -1.85 -58.36 25.66
C GLU A 5 -2.64 -59.33 26.56
N SER A 6 -3.33 -58.81 27.56
CA SER A 6 -4.20 -59.58 28.47
C SER A 6 -5.65 -59.64 27.99
N GLY A 7 -5.98 -59.04 26.87
CA GLY A 7 -7.31 -59.07 26.28
C GLY A 7 -8.31 -58.04 26.81
N ASN A 8 -7.86 -57.09 27.63
CA ASN A 8 -8.73 -56.02 28.13
C ASN A 8 -8.99 -54.97 27.03
N PHE A 9 -10.23 -54.47 27.01
CA PHE A 9 -10.67 -53.43 26.04
C PHE A 9 -10.81 -52.10 26.73
N GLN A 10 -10.25 -51.07 26.15
CA GLN A 10 -10.53 -49.69 26.51
C GLN A 10 -11.26 -49.03 25.35
N ASN A 11 -12.50 -48.66 25.58
CA ASN A 11 -13.26 -47.85 24.61
C ASN A 11 -12.95 -46.39 24.87
N THR A 12 -12.20 -45.78 23.94
CA THR A 12 -12.03 -44.34 23.88
C THR A 12 -12.87 -43.84 22.70
N SER A 13 -13.96 -43.13 22.96
CA SER A 13 -14.71 -42.45 21.94
C SER A 13 -13.98 -41.14 21.61
N ILE A 14 -13.42 -41.08 20.44
CA ILE A 14 -12.92 -39.79 19.90
C ILE A 14 -14.09 -39.07 19.29
N ASN A 15 -14.44 -37.90 19.81
CA ASN A 15 -15.47 -37.06 19.18
C ASN A 15 -14.90 -36.44 17.95
N ILE A 16 -15.16 -37.07 16.79
CA ILE A 16 -14.69 -36.64 15.46
C ILE A 16 -15.32 -35.31 15.08
N GLU A 17 -16.49 -34.96 15.60
CA GLU A 17 -17.12 -33.65 15.33
C GLU A 17 -16.39 -32.48 15.98
N GLU A 18 -15.87 -32.64 17.21
CA GLU A 18 -15.04 -31.61 17.84
C GLU A 18 -13.72 -31.39 17.10
N GLN A 19 -13.11 -32.45 16.61
CA GLN A 19 -11.90 -32.31 15.79
C GLN A 19 -12.23 -31.70 14.40
N LYS A 20 -13.34 -32.09 13.78
CA LYS A 20 -13.79 -31.52 12.52
C LYS A 20 -14.07 -30.02 12.64
N ASN A 21 -14.67 -29.57 13.75
CA ASN A 21 -14.91 -28.15 14.01
C ASN A 21 -13.63 -27.36 14.32
N ARG A 22 -12.58 -28.00 14.86
CA ARG A 22 -11.25 -27.37 15.00
C ARG A 22 -10.54 -27.17 13.66
N PHE A 23 -10.74 -28.07 12.70
CA PHE A 23 -10.14 -27.98 11.35
C PHE A 23 -10.98 -27.19 10.36
N LEU A 24 -12.24 -26.91 10.66
CA LEU A 24 -13.18 -26.19 9.79
C LEU A 24 -13.50 -24.77 10.26
N LYS A 25 -12.71 -24.18 11.16
CA LYS A 25 -12.68 -22.72 11.24
C LYS A 25 -12.00 -22.24 9.96
N THR A 26 -12.75 -22.20 8.86
CA THR A 26 -12.35 -21.43 7.67
C THR A 26 -12.20 -20.01 8.16
N THR A 27 -10.99 -19.61 8.44
CA THR A 27 -10.70 -18.23 8.78
C THR A 27 -10.92 -17.48 7.47
N GLU A 28 -12.04 -16.78 7.38
CA GLU A 28 -12.31 -15.90 6.26
C GLU A 28 -11.20 -14.84 6.21
N PHE A 29 -10.71 -14.56 5.00
CA PHE A 29 -9.72 -13.51 4.83
C PHE A 29 -10.40 -12.15 4.98
N GLU A 30 -10.08 -11.46 6.05
CA GLU A 30 -10.64 -10.14 6.36
C GLU A 30 -9.51 -9.13 6.60
N VAL A 31 -9.78 -7.90 6.22
CA VAL A 31 -8.91 -6.76 6.47
C VAL A 31 -9.71 -5.68 7.19
N ASN A 32 -9.26 -5.33 8.37
CA ASN A 32 -9.88 -4.37 9.27
C ASN A 32 -9.01 -3.11 9.43
N ASN A 33 -9.58 -2.06 10.02
CA ASN A 33 -8.87 -0.84 10.42
C ASN A 33 -8.09 -0.18 9.28
N ILE A 34 -8.69 -0.10 8.09
CA ILE A 34 -8.07 0.57 6.95
C ILE A 34 -8.45 2.04 7.00
N PRO A 35 -7.49 2.96 7.22
CA PRO A 35 -7.76 4.39 7.12
C PRO A 35 -8.08 4.76 5.67
N THR A 36 -8.94 5.75 5.47
CA THR A 36 -9.19 6.32 4.14
C THR A 36 -8.10 7.30 3.74
N GLU A 37 -7.43 7.89 4.72
CA GLU A 37 -6.35 8.85 4.53
C GLU A 37 -5.33 8.73 5.66
N ILE A 38 -4.09 9.13 5.39
CA ILE A 38 -2.99 9.19 6.35
C ILE A 38 -2.01 10.28 5.92
N SER A 39 -1.33 10.90 6.89
CA SER A 39 -0.33 11.94 6.65
C SER A 39 1.10 11.45 6.93
N TYR A 40 2.09 12.23 6.58
CA TYR A 40 3.47 12.01 7.03
C TYR A 40 3.57 12.01 8.55
N ASP A 41 4.57 11.28 9.05
CA ASP A 41 4.87 11.11 10.46
C ASP A 41 3.73 10.41 11.26
N GLU A 42 2.74 9.83 10.56
CA GLU A 42 1.69 9.00 11.15
C GLU A 42 1.97 7.51 10.93
N MET A 43 1.48 6.68 11.87
CA MET A 43 1.60 5.22 11.80
C MET A 43 0.44 4.64 11.00
N LEU A 44 0.75 4.07 9.83
CA LEU A 44 -0.20 3.30 9.04
C LEU A 44 -0.36 1.91 9.66
N THR A 45 -1.59 1.58 10.05
CA THR A 45 -1.88 0.28 10.65
C THR A 45 -2.98 -0.45 9.88
N PHE A 46 -2.79 -1.74 9.69
CA PHE A 46 -3.81 -2.66 9.20
C PHE A 46 -3.85 -3.88 10.11
N SER A 47 -5.01 -4.50 10.21
CA SER A 47 -5.15 -5.78 10.92
C SER A 47 -6.20 -6.64 10.25
N GLY A 48 -6.29 -7.90 10.64
CA GLY A 48 -7.34 -8.76 10.11
C GLY A 48 -7.17 -10.24 10.44
N SER A 49 -7.89 -11.06 9.70
CA SER A 49 -7.81 -12.52 9.77
C SER A 49 -7.37 -13.12 8.44
N ALA A 50 -6.62 -14.21 8.49
CA ALA A 50 -6.12 -14.94 7.35
C ALA A 50 -5.93 -16.41 7.71
N TYR A 51 -5.56 -17.26 6.76
CA TYR A 51 -5.19 -18.64 7.09
C TYR A 51 -4.04 -18.67 8.10
N PRO A 52 -4.14 -19.48 9.16
CA PRO A 52 -3.09 -19.57 10.18
C PRO A 52 -1.72 -19.82 9.56
N GLN A 53 -0.69 -19.13 10.09
CA GLN A 53 0.70 -19.23 9.65
C GLN A 53 0.94 -18.97 8.17
N SER A 54 0.02 -18.29 7.49
CA SER A 54 0.16 -17.91 6.07
C SER A 54 0.60 -16.47 5.91
N ALA A 55 1.25 -16.19 4.77
CA ALA A 55 1.66 -14.85 4.41
C ALA A 55 0.47 -14.02 3.92
N VAL A 56 0.38 -12.78 4.38
CA VAL A 56 -0.47 -11.72 3.82
C VAL A 56 0.43 -10.75 3.08
N ILE A 57 0.20 -10.59 1.80
CA ILE A 57 0.95 -9.69 0.93
C ILE A 57 0.15 -8.39 0.81
N ILE A 58 0.78 -7.27 1.13
CA ILE A 58 0.22 -5.93 1.06
C ILE A 58 0.94 -5.17 -0.04
N SER A 59 0.23 -4.78 -1.09
CA SER A 59 0.80 -4.06 -2.24
C SER A 59 0.15 -2.69 -2.37
N PHE A 60 0.96 -1.67 -2.58
CA PHE A 60 0.51 -0.31 -2.83
C PHE A 60 0.70 -0.02 -4.31
N GLU A 61 -0.38 0.32 -4.98
CA GLU A 61 -0.41 0.70 -6.39
C GLU A 61 -0.88 2.16 -6.50
N ASN A 62 -0.36 2.89 -7.48
CA ASN A 62 -0.89 4.21 -7.83
C ASN A 62 -2.23 4.09 -8.61
N THR A 63 -2.81 5.21 -8.99
CA THR A 63 -4.07 5.27 -9.76
C THR A 63 -3.95 4.63 -11.15
N GLU A 64 -2.74 4.55 -11.70
CA GLU A 64 -2.44 3.89 -12.99
C GLU A 64 -2.19 2.38 -12.84
N ARG A 65 -2.38 1.81 -11.65
CA ARG A 65 -2.13 0.40 -11.31
C ARG A 65 -0.66 -0.01 -11.37
N LEU A 66 0.26 0.93 -11.27
CA LEU A 66 1.68 0.65 -11.15
C LEU A 66 2.01 0.34 -9.69
N LEU A 67 2.69 -0.78 -9.49
CA LEU A 67 3.15 -1.20 -8.17
C LEU A 67 4.28 -0.27 -7.68
N GLU A 68 4.08 0.34 -6.53
CA GLU A 68 5.06 1.25 -5.90
C GLU A 68 5.77 0.60 -4.71
N LYS A 69 5.06 -0.22 -3.94
CA LYS A 69 5.59 -0.81 -2.70
C LYS A 69 4.92 -2.14 -2.39
N THR A 70 5.65 -3.07 -1.80
CA THR A 70 5.10 -4.34 -1.31
C THR A 70 5.63 -4.64 0.09
N ARG A 71 4.76 -5.18 0.95
CA ARG A 71 5.05 -5.66 2.28
C ARG A 71 4.47 -7.07 2.47
N VAL A 72 5.05 -7.82 3.39
CA VAL A 72 4.58 -9.16 3.72
C VAL A 72 4.55 -9.30 5.23
N VAL A 73 3.42 -9.71 5.77
CA VAL A 73 3.26 -10.09 7.17
C VAL A 73 2.81 -11.54 7.26
N THR A 74 3.00 -12.18 8.40
CA THR A 74 2.59 -13.58 8.61
C THR A 74 1.51 -13.63 9.66
N ALA A 75 0.38 -14.25 9.34
CA ALA A 75 -0.67 -14.51 10.30
C ALA A 75 -0.18 -15.49 11.40
N ASN A 76 -0.58 -15.26 12.62
CA ASN A 76 -0.24 -16.10 13.77
C ASN A 76 -0.95 -17.46 13.70
N SER A 77 -0.78 -18.31 14.74
CA SER A 77 -1.43 -19.64 14.80
C SER A 77 -2.95 -19.59 14.91
N ASN A 78 -3.53 -18.44 15.29
CA ASN A 78 -4.98 -18.21 15.34
C ASN A 78 -5.51 -17.63 14.03
N GLY A 79 -4.64 -17.27 13.09
CA GLY A 79 -4.98 -16.61 11.84
C GLY A 79 -5.08 -15.08 11.92
N GLU A 80 -4.69 -14.48 13.03
CA GLU A 80 -4.67 -13.03 13.20
C GLU A 80 -3.38 -12.45 12.62
N TRP A 81 -3.46 -11.28 12.01
CA TRP A 81 -2.30 -10.56 11.49
C TRP A 81 -2.46 -9.07 11.72
N ASP A 82 -1.35 -8.40 11.89
CA ASP A 82 -1.21 -6.95 12.01
C ASP A 82 -0.03 -6.44 11.18
N PHE A 83 -0.13 -5.19 10.78
CA PHE A 83 0.88 -4.47 10.03
C PHE A 83 0.95 -3.04 10.54
N GLU A 84 2.15 -2.57 10.77
CA GLU A 84 2.44 -1.20 11.18
C GLU A 84 3.62 -0.67 10.38
N GLU A 85 3.50 0.52 9.84
CA GLU A 85 4.57 1.22 9.14
C GLU A 85 4.42 2.73 9.31
N MET A 86 5.49 3.40 9.70
CA MET A 86 5.54 4.86 9.73
C MET A 86 5.57 5.39 8.31
N ILE A 87 4.69 6.34 7.99
CA ILE A 87 4.72 7.07 6.72
C ILE A 87 5.73 8.20 6.86
N ASN A 88 6.89 8.02 6.25
CA ASN A 88 7.96 9.00 6.35
C ASN A 88 7.88 10.03 5.23
N ARG A 89 8.51 11.19 5.46
CA ARG A 89 8.72 12.18 4.42
C ARG A 89 9.53 11.58 3.27
N GLY A 90 9.04 11.75 2.05
CA GLY A 90 9.62 11.12 0.85
C GLY A 90 9.03 9.74 0.51
N ASP A 91 8.11 9.23 1.31
CA ASP A 91 7.28 8.09 0.92
C ASP A 91 6.28 8.50 -0.19
N ILE A 92 5.69 7.50 -0.81
CA ILE A 92 4.73 7.69 -1.90
C ILE A 92 3.50 8.46 -1.43
N THR A 93 3.18 9.59 -2.08
CA THR A 93 2.01 10.42 -1.79
C THR A 93 0.90 10.26 -2.82
N GLY A 94 -0.26 10.83 -2.52
CA GLY A 94 -1.43 10.82 -3.39
C GLY A 94 -2.34 9.61 -3.21
N GLU A 95 -3.25 9.43 -4.15
CA GLU A 95 -4.20 8.32 -4.13
C GLU A 95 -3.51 6.99 -4.43
N LYS A 96 -3.78 5.99 -3.59
CA LYS A 96 -3.25 4.63 -3.68
C LYS A 96 -4.37 3.62 -3.66
N VAL A 97 -4.14 2.50 -4.32
CA VAL A 97 -4.93 1.29 -4.15
C VAL A 97 -4.09 0.30 -3.35
N VAL A 98 -4.50 0.03 -2.13
CA VAL A 98 -3.85 -0.98 -1.28
C VAL A 98 -4.51 -2.33 -1.53
N ILE A 99 -3.73 -3.29 -1.99
CA ILE A 99 -4.18 -4.63 -2.32
C ILE A 99 -3.63 -5.60 -1.29
N PHE A 100 -4.53 -6.34 -0.66
CA PHE A 100 -4.20 -7.39 0.29
C PHE A 100 -4.46 -8.75 -0.35
N LYS A 101 -3.51 -9.66 -0.23
CA LYS A 101 -3.62 -11.03 -0.75
C LYS A 101 -3.22 -12.04 0.32
N ASN A 102 -4.04 -13.07 0.46
CA ASN A 102 -3.71 -14.25 1.25
C ASN A 102 -4.11 -15.50 0.46
N LYS A 103 -3.15 -16.29 0.02
CA LYS A 103 -3.37 -17.43 -0.89
C LYS A 103 -4.14 -16.99 -2.15
N GLN A 104 -5.39 -17.44 -2.31
CA GLN A 104 -6.25 -17.11 -3.45
C GLN A 104 -7.16 -15.91 -3.18
N ASP A 105 -7.32 -15.54 -1.90
CA ASP A 105 -8.18 -14.44 -1.50
C ASP A 105 -7.49 -13.10 -1.75
N LYS A 106 -8.27 -12.13 -2.22
CA LYS A 106 -7.80 -10.79 -2.53
C LYS A 106 -8.86 -9.76 -2.16
N THR A 107 -8.45 -8.68 -1.51
CA THR A 107 -9.27 -7.48 -1.33
C THR A 107 -8.46 -6.24 -1.67
N ALA A 108 -9.12 -5.14 -2.01
CA ALA A 108 -8.49 -3.88 -2.32
C ALA A 108 -9.24 -2.72 -1.66
N LYS A 109 -8.50 -1.71 -1.22
CA LYS A 109 -9.03 -0.50 -0.59
C LYS A 109 -8.28 0.72 -1.10
N ASN A 110 -8.98 1.84 -1.14
CA ASN A 110 -8.36 3.13 -1.47
C ASN A 110 -7.78 3.75 -0.20
N LEU A 111 -6.62 4.37 -0.35
CA LEU A 111 -5.92 5.11 0.69
C LEU A 111 -5.38 6.40 0.06
N ILE A 112 -5.54 7.53 0.74
CA ILE A 112 -4.91 8.79 0.36
C ILE A 112 -3.75 9.03 1.32
N VAL A 113 -2.54 9.07 0.78
CA VAL A 113 -1.35 9.50 1.53
C VAL A 113 -1.18 11.00 1.32
N LYS A 114 -1.48 11.78 2.36
CA LYS A 114 -1.42 13.24 2.31
C LYS A 114 0.01 13.74 2.54
N SER A 115 0.37 14.74 1.77
CA SER A 115 1.51 15.60 2.07
C SER A 115 0.99 16.87 2.77
N ASP A 116 1.64 17.29 3.82
CA ASP A 116 1.34 18.56 4.49
C ASP A 116 1.83 19.77 3.66
N TYR A 117 2.48 19.50 2.53
CA TYR A 117 3.05 20.52 1.67
C TYR A 117 2.15 20.80 0.47
N THR A 118 1.84 22.07 0.30
CA THR A 118 1.25 22.60 -0.92
C THR A 118 2.35 22.85 -1.93
N ILE A 119 2.22 22.28 -3.13
CA ILE A 119 3.09 22.65 -4.24
C ILE A 119 2.53 23.94 -4.86
N GLU A 120 3.30 25.01 -4.79
CA GLU A 120 2.98 26.25 -5.50
C GLU A 120 3.85 26.31 -6.77
N ILE A 121 3.22 26.43 -7.93
CA ILE A 121 3.93 26.54 -9.20
C ILE A 121 3.44 27.75 -9.99
N SER A 122 4.35 28.37 -10.72
CA SER A 122 4.04 29.34 -11.76
C SER A 122 4.86 29.04 -13.02
N VAL A 123 4.31 29.37 -14.16
CA VAL A 123 4.96 29.24 -15.47
C VAL A 123 5.28 30.62 -16.00
N SER A 124 6.38 30.74 -16.77
CA SER A 124 6.88 32.03 -17.24
C SER A 124 5.96 32.72 -18.28
N ALA A 125 5.10 31.94 -18.95
CA ALA A 125 4.09 32.47 -19.88
C ALA A 125 2.89 31.53 -19.99
N ILE A 126 1.77 32.04 -20.51
CA ILE A 126 0.53 31.28 -20.75
C ILE A 126 0.58 30.55 -22.12
N ARG A 127 1.42 31.02 -23.03
CA ARG A 127 1.58 30.46 -24.38
C ARG A 127 3.04 30.49 -24.78
N TYR A 128 3.47 29.44 -25.46
CA TYR A 128 4.81 29.28 -25.99
C TYR A 128 4.77 28.91 -27.47
N ASN A 129 5.76 29.37 -28.24
CA ASN A 129 6.00 28.89 -29.56
C ASN A 129 6.97 27.71 -29.57
N ALA A 130 6.96 26.94 -30.64
CA ALA A 130 7.92 25.82 -30.75
C ALA A 130 9.37 26.37 -30.71
N GLY A 131 10.19 25.74 -29.85
CA GLY A 131 11.57 26.11 -29.60
C GLY A 131 11.78 27.18 -28.53
N GLU A 132 10.74 27.70 -27.90
CA GLU A 132 10.88 28.56 -26.70
C GLU A 132 11.10 27.75 -25.45
N THR A 133 11.90 28.29 -24.52
CA THR A 133 12.14 27.69 -23.24
C THR A 133 10.95 27.92 -22.30
N ILE A 134 10.39 26.86 -21.78
CA ILE A 134 9.37 26.89 -20.72
C ILE A 134 10.07 26.82 -19.39
N SER A 135 9.85 27.81 -18.52
CA SER A 135 10.36 27.80 -17.14
C SER A 135 9.19 27.61 -16.18
N ILE A 136 9.33 26.60 -15.32
CA ILE A 136 8.42 26.29 -14.23
C ILE A 136 9.17 26.61 -12.93
N ILE A 137 8.66 27.55 -12.16
CA ILE A 137 9.22 27.94 -10.87
C ILE A 137 8.17 27.73 -9.78
N GLY A 138 8.63 27.46 -8.56
CA GLY A 138 7.71 27.28 -7.46
C GLY A 138 8.39 26.78 -6.19
N ASN A 139 7.58 26.35 -5.26
CA ASN A 139 8.02 25.79 -4.00
C ASN A 139 7.31 24.47 -3.73
N SER A 140 8.05 23.54 -3.15
CA SER A 140 7.59 22.24 -2.72
C SER A 140 8.32 21.87 -1.41
N GLU A 141 8.15 20.67 -0.93
CA GLU A 141 8.93 20.15 0.18
C GLU A 141 10.44 20.09 -0.17
N SER A 142 11.30 20.43 0.79
CA SER A 142 12.76 20.40 0.62
C SER A 142 13.28 18.96 0.51
N ASN A 143 14.28 18.75 -0.35
CA ASN A 143 14.96 17.47 -0.56
C ASN A 143 14.03 16.32 -0.98
N THR A 144 12.90 16.61 -1.63
CA THR A 144 11.89 15.64 -2.04
C THR A 144 11.90 15.43 -3.54
N ASN A 145 11.64 14.20 -3.97
CA ASN A 145 11.44 13.89 -5.39
C ASN A 145 10.08 14.44 -5.85
N THR A 146 10.11 15.30 -6.85
CA THR A 146 8.93 15.90 -7.45
C THR A 146 8.82 15.42 -8.89
N THR A 147 7.62 15.01 -9.28
CA THR A 147 7.33 14.57 -10.65
C THR A 147 6.63 15.67 -11.41
N ILE A 148 7.11 15.98 -12.60
CA ILE A 148 6.46 16.88 -13.55
C ILE A 148 5.87 16.07 -14.69
N TRP A 149 4.60 16.31 -14.96
CA TRP A 149 3.90 15.83 -16.14
C TRP A 149 3.36 17.03 -16.91
N ILE A 150 3.78 17.17 -18.14
CA ILE A 150 3.20 18.15 -19.05
C ILE A 150 2.35 17.39 -20.07
N LYS A 151 1.10 17.79 -20.16
CA LYS A 151 0.12 17.17 -21.06
C LYS A 151 -0.38 18.17 -22.07
N ASP A 152 -0.73 17.68 -23.26
CA ASP A 152 -1.44 18.46 -24.25
C ASP A 152 -2.95 18.57 -23.92
N GLN A 153 -3.69 19.29 -24.75
CA GLN A 153 -5.14 19.47 -24.60
C GLN A 153 -5.97 18.18 -24.74
N ASN A 154 -5.34 17.09 -25.17
CA ASN A 154 -5.96 15.78 -25.34
C ASN A 154 -5.50 14.79 -24.26
N ASP A 155 -4.88 15.29 -23.16
CA ASP A 155 -4.30 14.51 -22.08
C ASP A 155 -3.10 13.60 -22.46
N ASN A 156 -2.51 13.78 -23.66
CA ASN A 156 -1.29 13.07 -24.01
C ASN A 156 -0.12 13.66 -23.23
N ILE A 157 0.71 12.80 -22.64
CA ILE A 157 1.93 13.22 -21.94
C ILE A 157 2.97 13.66 -22.98
N ILE A 158 3.33 14.95 -22.96
CA ILE A 158 4.38 15.52 -23.79
C ILE A 158 5.74 15.39 -23.09
N LEU A 159 5.75 15.58 -21.77
CA LEU A 159 6.94 15.48 -20.92
C LEU A 159 6.60 14.78 -19.64
N TYR A 160 7.50 13.90 -19.23
CA TYR A 160 7.52 13.27 -17.91
C TYR A 160 8.96 13.36 -17.38
N ASP A 161 9.14 13.93 -16.20
CA ASP A 161 10.44 13.97 -15.53
C ASP A 161 10.31 13.91 -14.01
N ILE A 162 11.34 13.44 -13.37
CA ILE A 162 11.46 13.38 -11.91
C ILE A 162 12.72 14.14 -11.53
N PHE A 163 12.57 15.16 -10.71
CA PHE A 163 13.71 15.91 -10.17
C PHE A 163 13.59 16.02 -8.64
N ARG A 164 14.70 16.31 -8.01
CA ARG A 164 14.74 16.51 -6.57
C ARG A 164 14.80 18.00 -6.26
N THR A 165 13.91 18.47 -5.39
CA THR A 165 13.98 19.83 -4.85
C THR A 165 15.23 20.00 -4.00
N ASP A 166 15.72 21.22 -3.90
CA ASP A 166 16.87 21.56 -3.08
C ASP A 166 16.54 21.63 -1.57
N GLY A 167 17.51 22.01 -0.75
CA GLY A 167 17.35 22.14 0.70
C GLY A 167 16.37 23.23 1.14
N THR A 168 15.96 24.13 0.26
CA THR A 168 14.96 25.18 0.51
C THR A 168 13.57 24.81 0.01
N GLY A 169 13.46 23.73 -0.79
CA GLY A 169 12.22 23.32 -1.45
C GLY A 169 11.94 24.11 -2.73
N GLU A 170 12.90 24.92 -3.20
CA GLU A 170 12.74 25.67 -4.43
C GLU A 170 12.71 24.74 -5.64
N LEU A 171 11.77 24.99 -6.52
CA LEU A 171 11.59 24.32 -7.79
C LEU A 171 11.93 25.29 -8.91
N ASN A 172 12.93 24.92 -9.71
CA ASN A 172 13.30 25.67 -10.92
C ASN A 172 13.57 24.66 -12.03
N TYR A 173 12.59 24.46 -12.89
CA TYR A 173 12.65 23.47 -13.96
C TYR A 173 12.51 24.16 -15.31
N GLN A 174 13.37 23.81 -16.28
CA GLN A 174 13.36 24.38 -17.61
C GLN A 174 13.42 23.28 -18.67
N PHE A 175 12.65 23.44 -19.74
CA PHE A 175 12.71 22.59 -20.93
C PHE A 175 12.37 23.37 -22.19
N VAL A 176 12.76 22.84 -23.37
CA VAL A 176 12.56 23.42 -24.70
C VAL A 176 11.69 22.51 -25.54
#